data_fb9d1a2c336d59af4e3201abc46848e4
#
_entry.id   fb9d1a2c336d59af4e3201abc46848e4
#
_cell.length_a   1.000
_cell.length_b   1.000
_cell.length_c   1.000
_cell.angle_alpha   90.00
_cell.angle_beta   90.00
_cell.angle_gamma   90.00
#
_symmetry.space_group_name_H-M   'P 1'
#
loop_
_entity.id
_entity.type
_entity.pdbx_description
1 polymer ?
#
loop_
_entity_poly.entity_id
_entity_poly.type
_entity_poly.pdbx_seq_one_letter_code
_entity_poly.pdbx_strand_id
1 'polypeptide(L)' 'MHPRLSVICSAPLPVCTRALAALKCFARGQRNFSRVKPHAYLVIRIGRRWRLLSKNDGQQWRLMTRETYNQEYRK' A
#
# COMPACT_ATOMS: atom_id res chain seq x y z
N MET A 1 -4.52 -16.82 -0.78
CA MET A 1 -4.35 -15.99 -1.98
C MET A 1 -3.42 -14.83 -1.64
N HIS A 2 -2.39 -14.60 -2.43
CA HIS A 2 -1.43 -13.54 -2.15
C HIS A 2 -1.91 -12.21 -2.72
N PRO A 3 -1.77 -11.09 -1.99
CA PRO A 3 -2.12 -9.77 -2.52
C PRO A 3 -1.26 -9.45 -3.76
N ARG A 4 -1.86 -8.77 -4.71
CA ARG A 4 -1.14 -8.32 -5.90
C ARG A 4 -0.56 -6.93 -5.65
N LEU A 5 0.63 -6.69 -6.18
CA LEU A 5 1.31 -5.40 -6.06
C LEU A 5 1.49 -4.78 -7.44
N SER A 6 1.05 -3.53 -7.58
CA SER A 6 1.33 -2.69 -8.74
C SER A 6 2.14 -1.49 -8.30
N VAL A 7 3.07 -1.04 -9.14
CA VAL A 7 3.89 0.15 -8.86
C VAL A 7 3.49 1.25 -9.83
N ILE A 8 2.92 2.34 -9.29
CA ILE A 8 2.46 3.47 -10.10
C ILE A 8 3.64 4.35 -10.52
N CYS A 9 4.60 4.56 -9.61
CA CYS A 9 5.79 5.36 -9.87
C CYS A 9 7.02 4.46 -9.77
N SER A 10 8.11 4.83 -10.46
CA SER A 10 9.37 4.10 -10.31
C SER A 10 9.85 4.17 -8.87
N ALA A 11 9.87 3.05 -8.18
CA ALA A 11 10.31 2.97 -6.81
C ALA A 11 11.71 2.35 -6.73
N PRO A 12 12.60 2.86 -5.86
CA PRO A 12 13.90 2.21 -5.62
C PRO A 12 13.70 0.77 -5.14
N LEU A 13 14.64 -0.10 -5.47
CA LEU A 13 14.57 -1.51 -5.08
C LEU A 13 14.38 -1.72 -3.57
N PRO A 14 15.08 -0.98 -2.68
CA PRO A 14 14.85 -1.14 -1.24
C PRO A 14 13.41 -0.85 -0.82
N VAL A 15 12.74 0.10 -1.49
CA VAL A 15 11.33 0.41 -1.21
C VAL A 15 10.44 -0.74 -1.64
N CYS A 16 10.66 -1.29 -2.83
CA CYS A 16 9.91 -2.45 -3.32
C CYS A 16 10.07 -3.65 -2.41
N THR A 17 11.29 -3.91 -1.93
CA THR A 17 11.56 -5.01 -1.01
C THR A 17 10.78 -4.85 0.29
N ARG A 18 10.76 -3.63 0.86
CA ARG A 18 10.01 -3.34 2.08
C ARG A 18 8.52 -3.46 1.86
N ALA A 19 8.03 -3.03 0.70
CA ALA A 19 6.61 -3.15 0.35
C ALA A 19 6.20 -4.61 0.28
N LEU A 20 6.99 -5.46 -0.37
CA LEU A 20 6.69 -6.89 -0.47
C LEU A 20 6.70 -7.55 0.91
N ALA A 21 7.66 -7.18 1.78
CA ALA A 21 7.70 -7.69 3.14
C ALA A 21 6.45 -7.29 3.92
N ALA A 22 5.99 -6.06 3.77
CA ALA A 22 4.77 -5.58 4.43
C ALA A 22 3.54 -6.35 3.96
N LEU A 23 3.46 -6.67 2.66
CA LEU A 23 2.34 -7.44 2.12
C LEU A 23 2.36 -8.89 2.60
N LYS A 24 3.53 -9.48 2.79
CA LYS A 24 3.64 -10.81 3.39
C LYS A 24 3.12 -10.81 4.81
N CYS A 25 3.44 -9.79 5.60
CA CYS A 25 2.90 -9.65 6.96
C CYS A 25 1.38 -9.49 6.93
N PHE A 26 0.86 -8.68 6.03
CA PHE A 26 -0.58 -8.52 5.87
C PHE A 26 -1.25 -9.85 5.53
N ALA A 27 -0.68 -10.63 4.62
CA ALA A 27 -1.22 -11.92 4.21
C ALA A 27 -1.24 -12.94 5.35
N ARG A 28 -0.36 -12.78 6.34
CA ARG A 28 -0.34 -13.63 7.55
C ARG A 28 -1.36 -13.20 8.60
N GLY A 29 -2.14 -12.15 8.33
CA GLY A 29 -3.14 -11.64 9.26
C GLY A 29 -2.64 -10.56 10.20
N GLN A 30 -1.44 -10.04 10.00
CA GLN A 30 -0.90 -8.97 10.83
C GLN A 30 -1.60 -7.65 10.50
N ARG A 31 -1.94 -6.89 11.55
CA ARG A 31 -2.65 -5.61 11.37
C ARG A 31 -1.66 -4.46 11.22
N ASN A 32 -0.92 -4.47 10.12
CA ASN A 32 0.05 -3.43 9.80
C ASN A 32 -0.53 -2.35 8.87
N PHE A 33 -1.84 -2.22 8.84
CA PHE A 33 -2.54 -1.30 7.95
C PHE A 33 -3.48 -0.39 8.73
N SER A 34 -3.88 0.70 8.09
CA SER A 34 -4.92 1.60 8.59
C SER A 34 -6.01 1.75 7.54
N ARG A 35 -7.23 2.10 7.99
CA ARG A 35 -8.32 2.44 7.07
C ARG A 35 -8.42 3.95 6.97
N VAL A 36 -8.60 4.47 5.76
CA VAL A 36 -8.66 5.91 5.50
C VAL A 36 -10.00 6.30 4.90
N LYS A 37 -10.55 7.41 5.39
CA LYS A 37 -11.80 7.96 4.86
C LYS A 37 -11.50 8.74 3.57
N PRO A 38 -12.51 8.92 2.67
CA PRO A 38 -13.92 8.59 2.87
C PRO A 38 -14.31 7.15 2.48
N HIS A 39 -13.45 6.39 1.80
CA HIS A 39 -13.82 5.11 1.20
C HIS A 39 -13.42 3.90 2.04
N ALA A 40 -12.79 4.10 3.18
CA ALA A 40 -12.27 3.04 4.05
C ALA A 40 -11.22 2.17 3.33
N TYR A 41 -10.45 2.76 2.44
CA TYR A 41 -9.35 2.08 1.78
C TYR A 41 -8.27 1.70 2.78
N LEU A 42 -7.54 0.62 2.50
CA LEU A 42 -6.43 0.20 3.34
C LEU A 42 -5.15 0.89 2.90
N VAL A 43 -4.34 1.33 3.87
CA VAL A 43 -3.05 1.95 3.59
C VAL A 43 -1.98 1.35 4.50
N ILE A 44 -0.80 1.09 3.93
CA ILE A 44 0.40 0.69 4.67
C ILE A 44 1.48 1.71 4.35
N ARG A 45 2.08 2.29 5.38
CA ARG A 45 3.18 3.24 5.21
C ARG A 45 4.49 2.50 5.00
N ILE A 46 5.22 2.87 3.93
CA ILE A 46 6.54 2.34 3.64
C ILE A 46 7.53 3.49 3.74
N GLY A 47 8.04 3.72 4.95
CA GLY A 47 8.88 4.88 5.23
C GLY A 47 8.07 6.17 5.17
N ARG A 48 8.76 7.29 4.87
CA ARG A 48 8.14 8.61 4.89
C ARG A 48 7.48 9.00 3.59
N ARG A 49 8.01 8.53 2.46
CA ARG A 49 7.60 9.00 1.13
C ARG A 49 6.72 8.01 0.38
N TRP A 50 6.60 6.79 0.85
CA TRP A 50 5.94 5.74 0.09
C TRP A 50 4.73 5.21 0.83
N ARG A 51 3.70 4.86 0.08
CA ARG A 51 2.46 4.31 0.61
C ARG A 51 1.99 3.15 -0.24
N LEU A 52 1.44 2.13 0.43
CA LEU A 52 0.68 1.08 -0.24
C LEU A 52 -0.80 1.37 -0.01
N LEU A 53 -1.56 1.44 -1.09
CA LEU A 53 -3.00 1.71 -1.02
C LEU A 53 -3.77 0.57 -1.66
N SER A 54 -4.78 0.05 -0.96
CA SER A 54 -5.69 -0.95 -1.50
C SER A 54 -7.11 -0.41 -1.49
N LYS A 55 -7.76 -0.42 -2.66
CA LYS A 55 -9.15 0.01 -2.83
C LYS A 55 -10.14 -1.16 -2.81
N ASN A 56 -9.65 -2.40 -2.68
CA ASN A 56 -10.47 -3.61 -2.73
C ASN A 56 -10.18 -4.55 -1.56
N ASP A 57 -10.01 -3.96 -0.38
CA ASP A 57 -9.88 -4.69 0.89
C ASP A 57 -8.64 -5.59 0.97
N GLY A 58 -7.56 -5.17 0.34
CA GLY A 58 -6.28 -5.87 0.43
C GLY A 58 -6.05 -6.91 -0.64
N GLN A 59 -6.94 -7.04 -1.61
CA GLN A 59 -6.75 -7.99 -2.71
C GLN A 59 -5.68 -7.51 -3.68
N GLN A 60 -5.63 -6.21 -3.93
CA GLN A 60 -4.65 -5.59 -4.81
C GLN A 60 -4.12 -4.33 -4.14
N TRP A 61 -2.80 -4.16 -4.16
CA TRP A 61 -2.11 -3.03 -3.56
C TRP A 61 -1.36 -2.25 -4.62
N ARG A 62 -1.33 -0.93 -4.47
CA ARG A 62 -0.58 -0.04 -5.34
C ARG A 62 0.47 0.70 -4.51
N LEU A 63 1.73 0.60 -4.94
CA LEU A 63 2.83 1.33 -4.32
C LEU A 63 2.95 2.69 -5.00
N MET A 64 2.91 3.75 -4.21
CA MET A 64 2.92 5.11 -4.73
C MET A 64 3.63 6.05 -3.77
N THR A 65 4.01 7.23 -4.26
CA THR A 65 4.56 8.28 -3.41
C THR A 65 3.45 8.86 -2.52
N ARG A 66 3.87 9.53 -1.44
CA ARG A 66 2.93 10.21 -0.55
C ARG A 66 2.08 11.24 -1.30
N GLU A 67 2.67 11.96 -2.23
CA GLU A 67 1.96 12.96 -3.03
C GLU A 67 0.86 12.32 -3.87
N THR A 68 1.18 11.23 -4.55
CA THR A 68 0.19 10.48 -5.33
C THR A 68 -0.89 9.92 -4.42
N TYR A 69 -0.51 9.37 -3.26
CA TYR A 69 -1.45 8.86 -2.29
C TYR A 69 -2.44 9.93 -1.84
N ASN A 70 -1.96 11.15 -1.57
CA ASN A 70 -2.83 12.24 -1.12
C ASN A 70 -3.94 12.57 -2.12
N GLN A 71 -3.73 12.27 -3.40
CA GLN A 71 -4.74 12.44 -4.44
C GLN A 71 -5.61 11.21 -4.59
N GLU A 72 -5.02 10.01 -4.49
CA GLU A 72 -5.70 8.76 -4.81
C GLU A 72 -6.66 8.28 -3.73
N TYR A 73 -6.36 8.49 -2.44
CA TYR A 73 -7.22 7.95 -1.39
C TYR A 73 -8.60 8.62 -1.35
N ARG A 74 -8.76 9.76 -2.01
CA ARG A 74 -10.02 10.49 -2.10
C ARG A 74 -10.90 10.05 -3.27
N LYS A 75 -10.35 9.31 -4.20
CA LYS A 75 -11.06 8.90 -5.42
C LYS A 75 -11.88 7.66 -5.23
#